data_8f380b32cd43e6530b2b1fcb1204857d
#
_entry.id   8f380b32cd43e6530b2b1fcb1204857d
#
_cell.length_a   1.000
_cell.length_b   1.000
_cell.length_c   1.000
_cell.angle_alpha   90.00
_cell.angle_beta   90.00
_cell.angle_gamma   90.00
#
_symmetry.space_group_name_H-M   'P 1'
#
loop_
_entity.id
_entity.type
_entity.pdbx_description
1 polymer ?
#
loop_
_entity_poly.entity_id
_entity_poly.type
_entity_poly.pdbx_seq_one_letter_code
_entity_poly.pdbx_strand_id
1 'polypeptide(L)'
;MFAKKFENPSFVTLFFINFAPMMTKEMFEAYLVQSAERIEGIRQSAYELHRSVNQTYGDGLPYGYHLDMVANAVREFGYLVCADEDDIIPMLFAAYYHDSIEDARQTYNDVMNRARTMMTESQARMATEIVYALTNDKGRTRAERAGERYYEGIRNTPYAPFLKLCDRLANVTYSCSTGEEGNQRMKHIYIGEMEHFLSAINPHSADPRFAVPEPTVMRLAECLVDDMEREEKIYGGWLQVLRGESHLEV
;
A
#
# COMPACT_ATOMS: atom_id res chain seq x y z
N MET A 1 -0.45 -26.37 68.33
CA MET A 1 -1.65 -27.05 67.85
C MET A 1 -1.99 -26.55 66.48
N PHE A 2 -1.84 -27.41 65.50
CA PHE A 2 -2.23 -27.35 64.05
C PHE A 2 -1.91 -26.10 63.20
N ALA A 3 -0.75 -26.18 62.55
CA ALA A 3 -0.50 -25.54 61.26
C ALA A 3 -1.28 -26.29 60.15
N LYS A 4 -2.02 -25.58 59.31
CA LYS A 4 -2.48 -26.07 58.02
C LYS A 4 -1.82 -25.24 56.92
N LYS A 5 -0.84 -25.86 56.27
CA LYS A 5 -0.30 -25.48 54.97
C LYS A 5 -1.42 -25.51 53.92
N PHE A 6 -1.63 -24.44 53.20
CA PHE A 6 -2.26 -24.47 51.88
C PHE A 6 -1.20 -24.16 50.84
N GLU A 7 -0.69 -25.21 50.27
CA GLU A 7 0.04 -25.16 49.00
C GLU A 7 -1.01 -25.07 47.88
N ASN A 8 -0.98 -23.97 47.14
CA ASN A 8 -1.70 -23.84 45.86
C ASN A 8 -0.66 -23.59 44.79
N PRO A 9 -0.39 -24.55 43.87
CA PRO A 9 0.48 -24.28 42.73
C PRO A 9 -0.30 -23.46 41.73
N SER A 10 0.03 -22.18 41.61
CA SER A 10 -0.43 -21.32 40.54
C SER A 10 0.02 -21.92 39.22
N PHE A 11 -0.92 -22.48 38.47
CA PHE A 11 -0.76 -22.81 37.06
C PHE A 11 -0.58 -21.49 36.30
N VAL A 12 0.66 -21.08 36.10
CA VAL A 12 1.02 -20.11 35.06
C VAL A 12 0.91 -20.84 33.75
N THR A 13 -0.25 -20.78 33.12
CA THR A 13 -0.42 -21.17 31.73
C THR A 13 0.31 -20.13 30.89
N LEU A 14 1.57 -20.39 30.57
CA LEU A 14 2.31 -19.68 29.53
C LEU A 14 1.59 -19.94 28.22
N PHE A 15 0.76 -18.98 27.81
CA PHE A 15 0.34 -18.87 26.42
C PHE A 15 1.59 -18.55 25.61
N PHE A 16 2.21 -19.55 25.02
CA PHE A 16 3.09 -19.36 23.88
C PHE A 16 2.20 -18.86 22.73
N ILE A 17 2.07 -17.54 22.62
CA ILE A 17 1.65 -16.94 21.37
C ILE A 17 2.80 -17.25 20.41
N ASN A 18 2.60 -18.23 19.52
CA ASN A 18 3.46 -18.44 18.37
C ASN A 18 3.35 -17.17 17.51
N PHE A 19 4.20 -16.19 17.77
CA PHE A 19 4.50 -15.19 16.75
C PHE A 19 5.19 -15.94 15.63
N ALA A 20 4.49 -16.16 14.51
CA ALA A 20 5.17 -16.48 13.27
C ALA A 20 6.27 -15.40 13.10
N PRO A 21 7.52 -15.78 12.75
CA PRO A 21 8.56 -14.78 12.59
C PRO A 21 8.10 -13.76 11.55
N MET A 22 8.03 -12.49 11.95
CA MET A 22 7.74 -11.41 11.00
C MET A 22 8.74 -11.49 9.85
N MET A 23 8.28 -11.26 8.62
CA MET A 23 9.11 -11.18 7.42
C MET A 23 10.26 -10.19 7.65
N THR A 24 11.51 -10.67 7.57
CA THR A 24 12.64 -9.75 7.62
C THR A 24 12.88 -9.13 6.23
N LYS A 25 13.56 -7.98 6.20
CA LYS A 25 13.91 -7.34 4.93
C LYS A 25 14.75 -8.27 4.05
N GLU A 26 15.72 -8.97 4.65
CA GLU A 26 16.61 -9.90 3.94
C GLU A 26 15.84 -11.10 3.35
N MET A 27 14.86 -11.63 4.07
CA MET A 27 13.98 -12.71 3.56
C MET A 27 13.14 -12.22 2.37
N PHE A 28 12.55 -11.04 2.52
CA PHE A 28 11.75 -10.41 1.47
C PHE A 28 12.57 -10.16 0.21
N GLU A 29 13.76 -9.55 0.34
CA GLU A 29 14.68 -9.29 -0.76
C GLU A 29 15.17 -10.60 -1.43
N ALA A 30 15.48 -11.63 -0.65
CA ALA A 30 15.86 -12.94 -1.18
C ALA A 30 14.74 -13.56 -2.02
N TYR A 31 13.49 -13.46 -1.56
CA TYR A 31 12.33 -13.96 -2.33
C TYR A 31 12.12 -13.16 -3.63
N LEU A 32 12.31 -11.84 -3.60
CA LEU A 32 12.24 -11.01 -4.82
C LEU A 32 13.26 -11.45 -5.87
N VAL A 33 14.50 -11.76 -5.45
CA VAL A 33 15.55 -12.25 -6.34
C VAL A 33 15.17 -13.63 -6.91
N GLN A 34 14.71 -14.56 -6.06
CA GLN A 34 14.29 -15.89 -6.49
C GLN A 34 13.12 -15.85 -7.47
N SER A 35 12.21 -14.88 -7.32
CA SER A 35 11.00 -14.73 -8.11
C SER A 35 11.13 -13.75 -9.28
N ALA A 36 12.35 -13.28 -9.60
CA ALA A 36 12.58 -12.19 -10.54
C ALA A 36 11.96 -12.43 -11.94
N GLU A 37 12.08 -13.64 -12.48
CA GLU A 37 11.50 -13.99 -13.79
C GLU A 37 9.96 -13.92 -13.77
N ARG A 38 9.35 -14.43 -12.70
CA ARG A 38 7.89 -14.39 -12.50
C ARG A 38 7.39 -12.95 -12.38
N ILE A 39 8.10 -12.12 -11.62
CA ILE A 39 7.79 -10.70 -11.44
C ILE A 39 7.93 -9.96 -12.75
N GLU A 40 8.96 -10.24 -13.56
CA GLU A 40 9.12 -9.65 -14.88
C GLU A 40 7.99 -10.06 -15.84
N GLY A 41 7.52 -11.30 -15.78
CA GLY A 41 6.35 -11.75 -16.54
C GLY A 41 5.08 -10.98 -16.18
N ILE A 42 4.85 -10.71 -14.90
CA ILE A 42 3.73 -9.87 -14.41
C ILE A 42 3.88 -8.44 -14.96
N ARG A 43 5.07 -7.86 -14.83
CA ARG A 43 5.40 -6.50 -15.32
C ARG A 43 5.11 -6.36 -16.80
N GLN A 44 5.64 -7.25 -17.63
CA GLN A 44 5.45 -7.21 -19.09
C GLN A 44 3.97 -7.32 -19.47
N SER A 45 3.24 -8.23 -18.81
CA SER A 45 1.81 -8.41 -19.03
C SER A 45 0.99 -7.14 -18.71
N ALA A 46 1.31 -6.44 -17.62
CA ALA A 46 0.66 -5.18 -17.27
C ALA A 46 1.01 -4.06 -18.27
N TYR A 47 2.26 -4.01 -18.73
CA TYR A 47 2.72 -3.05 -19.73
C TYR A 47 1.98 -3.22 -21.07
N GLU A 48 1.85 -4.45 -21.54
CA GLU A 48 1.11 -4.78 -22.76
C GLU A 48 -0.36 -4.37 -22.65
N LEU A 49 -0.96 -4.61 -21.47
CA LEU A 49 -2.34 -4.25 -21.20
C LEU A 49 -2.56 -2.74 -21.36
N HIS A 50 -1.79 -1.89 -20.66
CA HIS A 50 -1.94 -0.44 -20.75
C HIS A 50 -1.55 0.12 -22.12
N ARG A 51 -0.55 -0.48 -22.77
CA ARG A 51 -0.19 -0.14 -24.15
C ARG A 51 -1.33 -0.43 -25.14
N SER A 52 -2.06 -1.52 -24.94
CA SER A 52 -3.18 -1.91 -25.83
C SER A 52 -4.32 -0.89 -25.87
N VAL A 53 -4.45 -0.07 -24.83
CA VAL A 53 -5.43 1.01 -24.72
C VAL A 53 -4.83 2.41 -24.92
N ASN A 54 -3.54 2.49 -25.32
CA ASN A 54 -2.79 3.73 -25.51
C ASN A 54 -2.74 4.63 -24.25
N GLN A 55 -2.69 4.01 -23.05
CA GLN A 55 -2.57 4.73 -21.79
C GLN A 55 -1.18 5.33 -21.66
N THR A 56 -1.13 6.61 -21.26
CA THR A 56 0.11 7.34 -20.97
C THR A 56 0.07 7.93 -19.58
N TYR A 57 1.26 8.25 -19.04
CA TYR A 57 1.44 8.86 -17.71
C TYR A 57 2.15 10.20 -17.84
N GLY A 58 1.73 11.20 -17.04
CA GLY A 58 2.31 12.54 -17.05
C GLY A 58 2.38 13.14 -18.46
N ASP A 59 3.55 13.64 -18.86
CA ASP A 59 3.79 14.29 -20.15
C ASP A 59 4.02 13.31 -21.32
N GLY A 60 3.24 12.24 -21.37
CA GLY A 60 3.27 11.28 -22.47
C GLY A 60 4.23 10.11 -22.27
N LEU A 61 4.71 9.87 -21.05
CA LEU A 61 5.47 8.67 -20.72
C LEU A 61 4.61 7.41 -20.89
N PRO A 62 5.21 6.25 -21.24
CA PRO A 62 4.50 4.99 -21.17
C PRO A 62 3.93 4.75 -19.77
N TYR A 63 2.69 4.28 -19.66
CA TYR A 63 2.04 4.08 -18.37
C TYR A 63 2.80 3.14 -17.44
N GLY A 64 3.55 2.19 -18.00
CA GLY A 64 4.46 1.32 -17.28
C GLY A 64 5.46 2.05 -16.37
N TYR A 65 5.79 3.30 -16.65
CA TYR A 65 6.63 4.12 -15.78
C TYR A 65 5.99 4.30 -14.39
N HIS A 66 4.68 4.62 -14.34
CA HIS A 66 3.94 4.70 -13.08
C HIS A 66 3.86 3.34 -12.37
N LEU A 67 3.55 2.29 -13.11
CA LEU A 67 3.48 0.93 -12.55
C LEU A 67 4.80 0.49 -11.92
N ASP A 68 5.94 0.80 -12.55
CA ASP A 68 7.26 0.54 -11.99
C ASP A 68 7.52 1.33 -10.70
N MET A 69 7.11 2.60 -10.64
CA MET A 69 7.26 3.39 -9.41
C MET A 69 6.47 2.77 -8.24
N VAL A 70 5.23 2.35 -8.48
CA VAL A 70 4.42 1.68 -7.44
C VAL A 70 5.05 0.35 -7.03
N ALA A 71 5.45 -0.48 -7.99
CA ALA A 71 6.11 -1.76 -7.71
C ALA A 71 7.46 -1.58 -6.99
N ASN A 72 8.22 -0.53 -7.29
CA ASN A 72 9.46 -0.22 -6.58
C ASN A 72 9.20 0.20 -5.13
N ALA A 73 8.14 0.97 -4.86
CA ALA A 73 7.73 1.28 -3.50
C ALA A 73 7.34 0.00 -2.72
N VAL A 74 6.64 -0.95 -3.37
CA VAL A 74 6.33 -2.27 -2.76
C VAL A 74 7.61 -3.06 -2.49
N ARG A 75 8.60 -3.04 -3.39
CA ARG A 75 9.90 -3.73 -3.19
C ARG A 75 10.69 -3.12 -2.04
N GLU A 76 10.64 -1.79 -1.88
CA GLU A 76 11.38 -1.08 -0.84
C GLU A 76 10.76 -1.27 0.56
N PHE A 77 9.45 -1.22 0.67
CA PHE A 77 8.73 -1.16 1.95
C PHE A 77 7.85 -2.38 2.26
N GLY A 78 7.64 -3.29 1.31
CA GLY A 78 6.69 -4.39 1.45
C GLY A 78 6.99 -5.34 2.62
N TYR A 79 8.26 -5.51 2.99
CA TYR A 79 8.65 -6.32 4.15
C TYR A 79 8.03 -5.84 5.46
N LEU A 80 7.66 -4.55 5.56
CA LEU A 80 7.05 -3.96 6.75
C LEU A 80 5.60 -4.43 6.99
N VAL A 81 4.94 -4.92 5.96
CA VAL A 81 3.53 -5.34 6.01
C VAL A 81 3.34 -6.82 5.66
N CYS A 82 4.32 -7.44 5.02
CA CYS A 82 4.22 -8.80 4.51
C CYS A 82 4.15 -9.81 5.65
N ALA A 83 3.05 -10.55 5.74
CA ALA A 83 2.84 -11.56 6.77
C ALA A 83 3.40 -12.93 6.38
N ASP A 84 3.42 -13.25 5.08
CA ASP A 84 3.87 -14.52 4.53
C ASP A 84 4.59 -14.30 3.19
N GLU A 85 5.58 -15.14 2.86
CA GLU A 85 6.28 -15.06 1.57
C GLU A 85 5.36 -15.32 0.38
N ASP A 86 4.30 -16.12 0.57
CA ASP A 86 3.28 -16.37 -0.44
C ASP A 86 2.46 -15.12 -0.80
N ASP A 87 2.48 -14.08 0.03
CA ASP A 87 1.76 -12.82 -0.19
C ASP A 87 2.54 -11.84 -1.08
N ILE A 88 3.85 -12.05 -1.27
CA ILE A 88 4.73 -11.12 -2.01
C ILE A 88 4.31 -11.00 -3.48
N ILE A 89 4.06 -12.13 -4.15
CA ILE A 89 3.64 -12.12 -5.55
C ILE A 89 2.27 -11.48 -5.75
N PRO A 90 1.23 -11.78 -4.94
CA PRO A 90 -0.03 -11.04 -4.95
C PRO A 90 0.12 -9.52 -4.80
N MET A 91 0.95 -9.05 -3.87
CA MET A 91 1.21 -7.61 -3.69
C MET A 91 1.85 -6.99 -4.93
N LEU A 92 2.86 -7.62 -5.51
CA LEU A 92 3.52 -7.12 -6.73
C LEU A 92 2.60 -7.17 -7.94
N PHE A 93 1.78 -8.23 -8.08
CA PHE A 93 0.75 -8.26 -9.11
C PHE A 93 -0.21 -7.09 -8.95
N ALA A 94 -0.70 -6.87 -7.73
CA ALA A 94 -1.60 -5.76 -7.45
C ALA A 94 -0.94 -4.39 -7.73
N ALA A 95 0.35 -4.21 -7.44
CA ALA A 95 1.08 -3.00 -7.78
C ALA A 95 1.12 -2.73 -9.29
N TYR A 96 1.32 -3.78 -10.11
CA TYR A 96 1.33 -3.66 -11.57
C TYR A 96 -0.07 -3.56 -12.19
N TYR A 97 -1.12 -4.05 -11.53
CA TYR A 97 -2.48 -4.10 -12.07
C TYR A 97 -3.47 -3.16 -11.39
N HIS A 98 -3.06 -2.33 -10.40
CA HIS A 98 -3.97 -1.53 -9.59
C HIS A 98 -4.91 -0.62 -10.40
N ASP A 99 -4.44 -0.06 -11.51
CA ASP A 99 -5.21 0.81 -12.40
C ASP A 99 -5.85 0.06 -13.60
N SER A 100 -5.72 -1.27 -13.66
CA SER A 100 -6.17 -2.04 -14.83
C SER A 100 -7.69 -1.97 -15.05
N ILE A 101 -8.47 -1.95 -13.98
CA ILE A 101 -9.94 -1.84 -14.05
C ILE A 101 -10.34 -0.40 -14.39
N GLU A 102 -9.68 0.59 -13.79
CA GLU A 102 -10.01 2.01 -13.95
C GLU A 102 -9.59 2.51 -15.34
N ASP A 103 -8.37 2.24 -15.74
CA ASP A 103 -7.72 2.85 -16.89
C ASP A 103 -7.55 1.93 -18.11
N ALA A 104 -7.46 0.61 -17.90
CA ALA A 104 -7.23 -0.35 -18.97
C ALA A 104 -8.45 -1.22 -19.31
N ARG A 105 -9.65 -0.76 -18.94
CA ARG A 105 -10.96 -1.38 -19.30
C ARG A 105 -11.10 -2.84 -18.86
N GLN A 106 -10.41 -3.27 -17.83
CA GLN A 106 -10.56 -4.61 -17.29
C GLN A 106 -11.77 -4.69 -16.35
N THR A 107 -12.31 -5.88 -16.21
CA THR A 107 -13.27 -6.22 -15.18
C THR A 107 -12.56 -7.00 -14.06
N TYR A 108 -13.21 -7.15 -12.91
CA TYR A 108 -12.75 -8.05 -11.85
C TYR A 108 -12.40 -9.46 -12.39
N ASN A 109 -13.26 -10.02 -13.25
CA ASN A 109 -13.04 -11.34 -13.82
C ASN A 109 -11.85 -11.39 -14.78
N ASP A 110 -11.58 -10.33 -15.53
CA ASP A 110 -10.41 -10.27 -16.42
C ASP A 110 -9.12 -10.28 -15.61
N VAL A 111 -9.05 -9.48 -14.53
CA VAL A 111 -7.91 -9.46 -13.60
C VAL A 111 -7.74 -10.82 -12.93
N MET A 112 -8.82 -11.42 -12.41
CA MET A 112 -8.79 -12.73 -11.78
C MET A 112 -8.30 -13.83 -12.72
N ASN A 113 -8.80 -13.85 -13.96
CA ASN A 113 -8.36 -14.82 -14.96
C ASN A 113 -6.90 -14.63 -15.33
N ARG A 114 -6.42 -13.38 -15.43
CA ARG A 114 -5.00 -13.11 -15.67
C ARG A 114 -4.14 -13.58 -14.49
N ALA A 115 -4.51 -13.25 -13.26
CA ALA A 115 -3.78 -13.66 -12.06
C ALA A 115 -3.66 -15.20 -11.96
N ARG A 116 -4.72 -15.94 -12.27
CA ARG A 116 -4.74 -17.41 -12.29
C ARG A 116 -3.71 -18.03 -13.23
N THR A 117 -3.30 -17.32 -14.28
CA THR A 117 -2.24 -17.82 -15.18
C THR A 117 -0.83 -17.68 -14.60
N MET A 118 -0.67 -16.92 -13.52
CA MET A 118 0.62 -16.52 -12.96
C MET A 118 0.85 -16.99 -11.53
N MET A 119 -0.21 -17.40 -10.82
CA MET A 119 -0.14 -17.75 -9.40
C MET A 119 -1.23 -18.76 -9.01
N THR A 120 -1.18 -19.26 -7.76
CA THR A 120 -2.21 -20.15 -7.22
C THR A 120 -3.57 -19.46 -7.10
N GLU A 121 -4.65 -20.25 -6.98
CA GLU A 121 -6.02 -19.71 -6.87
C GLU A 121 -6.17 -18.77 -5.65
N SER A 122 -5.57 -19.11 -4.51
CA SER A 122 -5.62 -18.26 -3.30
C SER A 122 -4.88 -16.94 -3.50
N GLN A 123 -3.69 -16.99 -4.09
CA GLN A 123 -2.89 -15.81 -4.44
C GLN A 123 -3.60 -14.94 -5.48
N ALA A 124 -4.18 -15.54 -6.52
CA ALA A 124 -4.92 -14.84 -7.56
C ALA A 124 -6.15 -14.09 -7.00
N ARG A 125 -6.86 -14.72 -6.06
CA ARG A 125 -7.97 -14.09 -5.35
C ARG A 125 -7.48 -12.88 -4.55
N MET A 126 -6.46 -13.05 -3.71
CA MET A 126 -5.87 -11.95 -2.92
C MET A 126 -5.46 -10.79 -3.81
N ALA A 127 -4.68 -11.04 -4.86
CA ALA A 127 -4.22 -10.01 -5.80
C ALA A 127 -5.40 -9.26 -6.44
N THR A 128 -6.44 -9.99 -6.85
CA THR A 128 -7.61 -9.39 -7.51
C THR A 128 -8.46 -8.56 -6.53
N GLU A 129 -8.64 -9.02 -5.28
CA GLU A 129 -9.33 -8.24 -4.25
C GLU A 129 -8.59 -6.93 -3.95
N ILE A 130 -7.25 -6.95 -3.90
CA ILE A 130 -6.46 -5.72 -3.72
C ILE A 130 -6.70 -4.77 -4.90
N VAL A 131 -6.57 -5.24 -6.14
CA VAL A 131 -6.81 -4.41 -7.34
C VAL A 131 -8.22 -3.82 -7.32
N TYR A 132 -9.22 -4.62 -6.97
CA TYR A 132 -10.61 -4.18 -6.91
C TYR A 132 -10.83 -3.13 -5.81
N ALA A 133 -10.24 -3.31 -4.63
CA ALA A 133 -10.31 -2.34 -3.54
C ALA A 133 -9.66 -0.99 -3.90
N LEU A 134 -8.63 -1.01 -4.75
CA LEU A 134 -7.94 0.21 -5.21
C LEU A 134 -8.65 0.93 -6.35
N THR A 135 -9.64 0.29 -6.98
CA THR A 135 -10.43 0.89 -8.07
C THR A 135 -11.41 1.92 -7.51
N ASN A 136 -11.32 3.16 -7.97
CA ASN A 136 -12.19 4.26 -7.54
C ASN A 136 -13.68 3.99 -7.84
N ASP A 137 -14.55 4.54 -7.02
CA ASP A 137 -15.99 4.59 -7.30
C ASP A 137 -16.30 5.48 -8.51
N LYS A 138 -17.50 5.31 -9.08
CA LYS A 138 -17.98 6.20 -10.13
C LYS A 138 -18.34 7.56 -9.53
N GLY A 139 -17.84 8.63 -10.15
CA GLY A 139 -18.13 9.99 -9.70
C GLY A 139 -17.67 11.05 -10.71
N ARG A 140 -18.25 12.23 -10.65
CA ARG A 140 -17.92 13.38 -11.52
C ARG A 140 -16.69 14.12 -11.05
N THR A 141 -16.46 14.14 -9.75
CA THR A 141 -15.32 14.80 -9.11
C THR A 141 -14.38 13.79 -8.47
N ARG A 142 -13.15 14.21 -8.18
CA ARG A 142 -12.17 13.39 -7.44
C ARG A 142 -12.71 12.99 -6.05
N ALA A 143 -13.35 13.93 -5.34
CA ALA A 143 -13.94 13.68 -4.03
C ALA A 143 -15.09 12.65 -4.07
N GLU A 144 -15.94 12.69 -5.10
CA GLU A 144 -17.01 11.71 -5.28
C GLU A 144 -16.44 10.30 -5.55
N ARG A 145 -15.35 10.21 -6.32
CA ARG A 145 -14.71 8.93 -6.65
C ARG A 145 -13.96 8.31 -5.49
N ALA A 146 -13.37 9.15 -4.63
CA ALA A 146 -12.61 8.74 -3.44
C ALA A 146 -13.42 9.03 -2.17
N GLY A 147 -14.69 8.60 -2.13
CA GLY A 147 -15.59 8.75 -0.99
C GLY A 147 -15.40 7.67 0.08
N GLU A 148 -16.16 7.74 1.17
CA GLU A 148 -16.05 6.83 2.32
C GLU A 148 -16.17 5.36 1.93
N ARG A 149 -17.08 5.00 1.04
CA ARG A 149 -17.24 3.62 0.56
C ARG A 149 -15.98 3.06 -0.09
N TYR A 150 -15.27 3.90 -0.87
CA TYR A 150 -14.00 3.53 -1.48
C TYR A 150 -12.93 3.27 -0.41
N TYR A 151 -12.78 4.18 0.54
CA TYR A 151 -11.81 4.02 1.62
C TYR A 151 -12.17 2.88 2.58
N GLU A 152 -13.45 2.62 2.82
CA GLU A 152 -13.91 1.44 3.56
C GLU A 152 -13.46 0.14 2.88
N GLY A 153 -13.58 0.04 1.56
CA GLY A 153 -13.07 -1.08 0.78
C GLY A 153 -11.57 -1.29 0.95
N ILE A 154 -10.79 -0.21 0.91
CA ILE A 154 -9.34 -0.24 1.15
C ILE A 154 -9.05 -0.74 2.57
N ARG A 155 -9.65 -0.16 3.61
CA ARG A 155 -9.41 -0.53 5.00
C ARG A 155 -9.77 -1.98 5.32
N ASN A 156 -10.70 -2.56 4.60
CA ASN A 156 -11.19 -3.93 4.82
C ASN A 156 -10.46 -4.99 3.97
N THR A 157 -9.55 -4.59 3.07
CA THR A 157 -8.83 -5.50 2.19
C THR A 157 -7.36 -5.58 2.60
N PRO A 158 -6.83 -6.79 2.94
CA PRO A 158 -5.41 -6.94 3.29
C PRO A 158 -4.50 -6.36 2.22
N TYR A 159 -3.45 -5.66 2.64
CA TYR A 159 -2.45 -4.97 1.81
C TYR A 159 -2.96 -3.77 1.00
N ALA A 160 -4.28 -3.55 0.85
CA ALA A 160 -4.78 -2.42 0.07
C ALA A 160 -4.43 -1.05 0.69
N PRO A 161 -4.41 -0.83 2.03
CA PRO A 161 -3.91 0.41 2.62
C PRO A 161 -2.46 0.71 2.22
N PHE A 162 -1.59 -0.29 2.30
CA PHE A 162 -0.19 -0.16 1.92
C PHE A 162 -0.02 0.09 0.42
N LEU A 163 -0.71 -0.66 -0.44
CA LEU A 163 -0.64 -0.46 -1.89
C LEU A 163 -1.16 0.94 -2.30
N LYS A 164 -2.21 1.44 -1.64
CA LYS A 164 -2.70 2.81 -1.89
C LYS A 164 -1.69 3.87 -1.45
N LEU A 165 -0.95 3.60 -0.36
CA LEU A 165 0.16 4.45 0.06
C LEU A 165 1.31 4.43 -0.97
N CYS A 166 1.65 3.26 -1.54
CA CYS A 166 2.67 3.13 -2.60
C CYS A 166 2.28 3.87 -3.88
N ASP A 167 1.02 3.79 -4.32
CA ASP A 167 0.48 4.58 -5.42
C ASP A 167 0.60 6.09 -5.14
N ARG A 168 0.23 6.53 -3.94
CA ARG A 168 0.40 7.94 -3.53
C ARG A 168 1.86 8.35 -3.56
N LEU A 169 2.77 7.52 -3.06
CA LEU A 169 4.22 7.80 -3.09
C LEU A 169 4.75 7.92 -4.53
N ALA A 170 4.33 7.04 -5.43
CA ALA A 170 4.70 7.10 -6.84
C ALA A 170 4.26 8.42 -7.49
N ASN A 171 2.99 8.82 -7.29
CA ASN A 171 2.45 10.07 -7.82
C ASN A 171 3.14 11.32 -7.24
N VAL A 172 3.45 11.30 -5.94
CA VAL A 172 4.18 12.38 -5.27
C VAL A 172 5.61 12.47 -5.80
N THR A 173 6.32 11.35 -5.87
CA THR A 173 7.70 11.30 -6.38
C THR A 173 7.80 11.87 -7.80
N TYR A 174 6.88 11.48 -8.69
CA TYR A 174 6.80 12.04 -10.03
C TYR A 174 6.58 13.54 -10.01
N SER A 175 5.60 14.02 -9.24
CA SER A 175 5.27 15.45 -9.16
C SER A 175 6.40 16.29 -8.59
N CYS A 176 7.28 15.71 -7.76
CA CYS A 176 8.44 16.42 -7.20
C CYS A 176 9.67 16.42 -8.12
N SER A 177 9.77 15.44 -9.05
CA SER A 177 10.97 15.27 -9.89
C SER A 177 11.03 16.20 -11.10
N THR A 178 9.93 16.73 -11.57
CA THR A 178 9.84 17.39 -12.88
C THR A 178 9.98 18.93 -12.85
N GLY A 179 9.99 19.58 -11.68
CA GLY A 179 10.29 21.03 -11.55
C GLY A 179 9.36 21.99 -12.28
N GLU A 180 8.35 21.52 -13.00
CA GLU A 180 7.43 22.33 -13.77
C GLU A 180 6.32 22.94 -12.88
N GLU A 181 5.75 24.08 -13.33
CA GLU A 181 4.73 24.84 -12.58
C GLU A 181 3.48 23.99 -12.25
N GLY A 182 3.09 23.08 -13.16
CA GLY A 182 1.98 22.13 -12.94
C GLY A 182 2.25 21.14 -11.80
N ASN A 183 3.50 20.74 -11.63
CA ASN A 183 3.92 19.81 -10.59
C ASN A 183 4.02 20.48 -9.22
N GLN A 184 4.41 21.74 -9.16
CA GLN A 184 4.38 22.52 -7.91
C GLN A 184 2.93 22.65 -7.39
N ARG A 185 1.96 22.84 -8.26
CA ARG A 185 0.53 22.84 -7.89
C ARG A 185 0.11 21.49 -7.28
N MET A 186 0.51 20.37 -7.91
CA MET A 186 0.18 19.03 -7.39
C MET A 186 0.84 18.75 -6.03
N LYS A 187 2.06 19.23 -5.82
CA LYS A 187 2.77 19.16 -4.53
C LYS A 187 1.93 19.79 -3.41
N HIS A 188 1.45 21.02 -3.62
CA HIS A 188 0.59 21.70 -2.64
C HIS A 188 -0.73 20.95 -2.38
N ILE A 189 -1.35 20.39 -3.43
CA ILE A 189 -2.57 19.60 -3.29
C ILE A 189 -2.30 18.37 -2.43
N TYR A 190 -1.22 17.64 -2.69
CA TYR A 190 -0.87 16.44 -1.93
C TYR A 190 -0.58 16.74 -0.46
N ILE A 191 0.14 17.82 -0.16
CA ILE A 191 0.37 18.24 1.24
C ILE A 191 -0.97 18.50 1.94
N GLY A 192 -1.88 19.24 1.31
CA GLY A 192 -3.18 19.58 1.89
C GLY A 192 -4.14 18.39 2.06
N GLU A 193 -4.01 17.36 1.24
CA GLU A 193 -4.84 16.15 1.32
C GLU A 193 -4.30 15.09 2.28
N MET A 194 -3.03 15.17 2.71
CA MET A 194 -2.32 14.05 3.31
C MET A 194 -2.92 13.57 4.62
N GLU A 195 -3.29 14.48 5.54
CA GLU A 195 -3.89 14.10 6.83
C GLU A 195 -5.20 13.33 6.63
N HIS A 196 -6.07 13.85 5.76
CA HIS A 196 -7.32 13.18 5.40
C HIS A 196 -7.05 11.82 4.74
N PHE A 197 -6.10 11.76 3.81
CA PHE A 197 -5.74 10.53 3.11
C PHE A 197 -5.23 9.45 4.07
N LEU A 198 -4.28 9.80 4.96
CA LEU A 198 -3.73 8.87 5.95
C LEU A 198 -4.79 8.37 6.93
N SER A 199 -5.65 9.27 7.41
CA SER A 199 -6.80 8.87 8.24
C SER A 199 -7.77 7.95 7.50
N ALA A 200 -8.04 8.25 6.22
CA ALA A 200 -9.00 7.50 5.43
C ALA A 200 -8.54 6.08 5.08
N ILE A 201 -7.24 5.86 4.85
CA ILE A 201 -6.71 4.52 4.51
C ILE A 201 -6.31 3.69 5.73
N ASN A 202 -6.17 4.29 6.93
CA ASN A 202 -5.66 3.61 8.12
C ASN A 202 -6.80 2.96 8.94
N PRO A 203 -6.87 1.62 9.02
CA PRO A 203 -7.87 0.94 9.82
C PRO A 203 -7.50 0.82 11.31
N HIS A 204 -6.32 1.32 11.73
CA HIS A 204 -5.76 1.15 13.08
C HIS A 204 -5.72 -0.32 13.54
N SER A 205 -5.38 -1.22 12.62
CA SER A 205 -5.33 -2.66 12.87
C SER A 205 -3.97 -3.07 13.44
N ALA A 206 -3.97 -4.05 14.35
CA ALA A 206 -2.74 -4.71 14.81
C ALA A 206 -2.21 -5.76 13.80
N ASP A 207 -3.00 -6.15 12.80
CA ASP A 207 -2.58 -7.07 11.73
C ASP A 207 -1.69 -6.31 10.74
N PRO A 208 -0.43 -6.73 10.51
CA PRO A 208 0.51 -6.02 9.63
C PRO A 208 0.01 -5.89 8.20
N ARG A 209 -0.85 -6.80 7.72
CA ARG A 209 -1.43 -6.75 6.38
C ARG A 209 -2.31 -5.53 6.12
N PHE A 210 -2.73 -4.85 7.17
CA PHE A 210 -3.54 -3.63 7.11
C PHE A 210 -2.76 -2.39 7.53
N ALA A 211 -1.46 -2.51 7.75
CA ALA A 211 -0.66 -1.39 8.24
C ALA A 211 -0.44 -0.31 7.16
N VAL A 212 -0.31 0.92 7.66
CA VAL A 212 0.19 2.09 6.91
C VAL A 212 1.57 2.41 7.50
N PRO A 213 2.69 1.92 6.91
CA PRO A 213 4.01 1.97 7.53
C PRO A 213 4.55 3.39 7.67
N GLU A 214 4.97 3.79 8.87
CA GLU A 214 5.61 5.08 9.14
C GLU A 214 6.81 5.38 8.22
N PRO A 215 7.74 4.42 7.91
CA PRO A 215 8.85 4.70 6.99
C PRO A 215 8.42 5.11 5.59
N THR A 216 7.30 4.57 5.08
CA THR A 216 6.75 4.96 3.77
C THR A 216 6.14 6.36 3.82
N VAL A 217 5.49 6.72 4.94
CA VAL A 217 4.95 8.08 5.17
C VAL A 217 6.08 9.09 5.33
N MET A 218 7.18 8.72 5.97
CA MET A 218 8.39 9.56 6.05
C MET A 218 8.95 9.86 4.66
N ARG A 219 9.05 8.86 3.78
CA ARG A 219 9.47 9.06 2.40
C ARG A 219 8.58 10.04 1.63
N LEU A 220 7.26 10.04 1.89
CA LEU A 220 6.33 11.03 1.34
C LEU A 220 6.64 12.44 1.83
N ALA A 221 6.94 12.62 3.12
CA ALA A 221 7.32 13.91 3.68
C ALA A 221 8.62 14.45 3.06
N GLU A 222 9.64 13.61 2.96
CA GLU A 222 10.91 13.93 2.29
C GLU A 222 10.71 14.42 0.85
N CYS A 223 9.79 13.82 0.09
CA CYS A 223 9.49 14.24 -1.28
C CYS A 223 8.75 15.57 -1.35
N LEU A 224 7.86 15.84 -0.40
CA LEU A 224 6.92 16.97 -0.45
C LEU A 224 7.48 18.26 0.16
N VAL A 225 8.46 18.17 1.06
CA VAL A 225 8.93 19.31 1.85
C VAL A 225 10.42 19.50 1.65
N ASP A 226 10.82 20.67 1.16
CA ASP A 226 12.21 21.02 0.87
C ASP A 226 12.94 21.68 2.09
N ASP A 227 12.21 21.93 3.19
CA ASP A 227 12.69 22.60 4.41
C ASP A 227 12.60 21.65 5.61
N MET A 228 13.73 21.31 6.22
CA MET A 228 13.81 20.31 7.29
C MET A 228 12.95 20.67 8.52
N GLU A 229 12.89 21.95 8.94
CA GLU A 229 12.05 22.33 10.09
C GLU A 229 10.55 22.18 9.78
N ARG A 230 10.17 22.52 8.56
CA ARG A 230 8.80 22.36 8.06
C ARG A 230 8.46 20.90 7.85
N GLU A 231 9.43 20.08 7.38
CA GLU A 231 9.30 18.64 7.23
C GLU A 231 9.00 17.96 8.57
N GLU A 232 9.81 18.22 9.61
CA GLU A 232 9.58 17.66 10.95
C GLU A 232 8.18 18.00 11.49
N LYS A 233 7.72 19.24 11.31
CA LYS A 233 6.42 19.66 11.76
C LYS A 233 5.28 18.96 11.02
N ILE A 234 5.36 18.88 9.69
CA ILE A 234 4.34 18.25 8.84
C ILE A 234 4.32 16.75 9.09
N TYR A 235 5.48 16.11 9.12
CA TYR A 235 5.60 14.69 9.40
C TYR A 235 5.10 14.34 10.80
N GLY A 236 5.43 15.16 11.81
CA GLY A 236 4.91 15.01 13.16
C GLY A 236 3.38 15.02 13.23
N GLY A 237 2.72 15.92 12.50
CA GLY A 237 1.27 15.95 12.35
C GLY A 237 0.71 14.68 11.70
N TRP A 238 1.33 14.20 10.64
CA TRP A 238 0.91 12.96 9.96
C TRP A 238 1.07 11.73 10.84
N LEU A 239 2.14 11.67 11.66
CA LEU A 239 2.31 10.58 12.63
C LEU A 239 1.23 10.59 13.72
N GLN A 240 0.80 11.75 14.18
CA GLN A 240 -0.31 11.86 15.13
C GLN A 240 -1.60 11.28 14.52
N VAL A 241 -1.89 11.62 13.26
CA VAL A 241 -3.03 11.05 12.53
C VAL A 241 -2.93 9.53 12.44
N LEU A 242 -1.75 8.99 12.07
CA LEU A 242 -1.54 7.55 11.98
C LEU A 242 -1.72 6.83 13.32
N ARG A 243 -1.36 7.46 14.43
CA ARG A 243 -1.47 6.91 15.78
C ARG A 243 -2.85 7.13 16.41
N GLY A 244 -3.74 7.85 15.74
CA GLY A 244 -5.04 8.23 16.30
C GLY A 244 -4.94 9.26 17.44
N GLU A 245 -3.82 9.99 17.50
CA GLU A 245 -3.51 10.97 18.55
C GLU A 245 -3.92 12.40 18.16
N SER A 246 -4.46 12.60 16.95
CA SER A 246 -4.82 13.95 16.48
C SER A 246 -5.93 14.55 17.35
N HIS A 247 -5.56 15.47 18.19
CA HIS A 247 -6.49 16.40 18.79
C HIS A 247 -6.89 17.42 17.73
N LEU A 248 -8.13 17.37 17.29
CA LEU A 248 -8.79 18.53 16.72
C LEU A 248 -8.89 19.57 17.84
N GLU A 249 -7.85 20.36 18.06
CA GLU A 249 -8.02 21.64 18.74
C GLU A 249 -8.76 22.56 17.75
N VAL A 250 -9.98 22.84 18.10
CA VAL A 250 -10.93 23.75 17.48
C VAL A 250 -10.41 25.19 17.53
#